data_95d02adca61f757e315eaf70c59ad47b
#
_entry.id   95d02adca61f757e315eaf70c59ad47b
#
_cell.length_a   1.000
_cell.length_b   1.000
_cell.length_c   1.000
_cell.angle_alpha   90.00
_cell.angle_beta   90.00
_cell.angle_gamma   90.00
#
_symmetry.space_group_name_H-M   'P 1'
#
loop_
_entity.id
_entity.type
_entity.pdbx_description
1 polymer ?
#
loop_
_entity_poly.entity_id
_entity_poly.type
_entity_poly.pdbx_seq_one_letter_code
_entity_poly.pdbx_strand_id
1 'polypeptide(L)'
;MPAIEIGSRLPAKIVIASRQSALAMWQARHVQSLLAALYPRVSVEILGLTTEGDRRLTVSLASIGGKGLFVKELEEAMAQGRADMAVHSAKDVPAHLQEGYVLAAMLKREDPRDAFLSNRYADLAALPPGARVGTSSLRRQCQLNARHPGLTIDPLRGNVDTRVRKLDEGQFDAVILAAAGLKRLGLADRITSLLAPEECLPAPGQGALGLECRADRADLLALLAPLADEATARCVAAERAFSRALAGSCNVPLAAYAEVENGRLRLRGFVGAPDGTRTVSGERSAPAAEAEALGLALAEDLRSRGAAEILANLRD
;
A
#
# COMPACT_ATOMS: atom_id res chain seq x y z
N MET A 1 26.48 -10.57 16.67
CA MET A 1 26.39 -10.09 15.29
C MET A 1 27.63 -9.26 15.01
N PRO A 2 28.42 -9.53 13.96
CA PRO A 2 29.57 -8.69 13.63
C PRO A 2 29.06 -7.30 13.26
N ALA A 3 29.63 -6.26 13.87
CA ALA A 3 29.45 -4.89 13.47
C ALA A 3 29.91 -4.76 12.01
N ILE A 4 28.99 -4.43 11.11
CA ILE A 4 29.36 -4.04 9.75
C ILE A 4 30.17 -2.75 9.95
N GLU A 5 31.48 -2.81 9.73
CA GLU A 5 32.30 -1.61 9.59
C GLU A 5 31.71 -0.79 8.43
N ILE A 6 30.91 0.22 8.75
CA ILE A 6 30.46 1.22 7.79
C ILE A 6 31.69 2.04 7.48
N GLY A 7 32.51 1.58 6.51
CA GLY A 7 33.72 2.24 6.04
C GLY A 7 33.45 3.53 5.25
N SER A 8 32.20 3.98 5.16
CA SER A 8 31.80 5.26 4.60
C SER A 8 31.45 6.22 5.72
N ARG A 9 32.04 7.42 5.70
CA ARG A 9 31.73 8.51 6.62
C ARG A 9 30.23 8.78 6.57
N LEU A 10 29.52 8.64 7.71
CA LEU A 10 28.11 8.98 7.81
C LEU A 10 27.86 10.37 7.20
N PRO A 11 26.80 10.57 6.42
CA PRO A 11 26.47 11.88 5.91
C PRO A 11 26.15 12.82 7.08
N ALA A 12 26.49 14.09 6.95
CA ALA A 12 26.13 15.08 7.97
C ALA A 12 24.62 15.31 8.04
N LYS A 13 23.94 15.13 6.88
CA LYS A 13 22.50 15.37 6.72
C LYS A 13 21.88 14.36 5.78
N ILE A 14 20.61 14.00 6.04
CA ILE A 14 19.72 13.24 5.18
C ILE A 14 18.44 14.03 4.99
N VAL A 15 17.95 14.12 3.75
CA VAL A 15 16.67 14.76 3.40
C VAL A 15 15.69 13.72 2.92
N ILE A 16 14.54 13.60 3.60
CA ILE A 16 13.43 12.71 3.27
C ILE A 16 12.41 13.46 2.42
N ALA A 17 12.19 13.06 1.18
CA ALA A 17 11.07 13.52 0.38
C ALA A 17 9.77 12.84 0.85
N SER A 18 8.71 13.61 1.02
CA SER A 18 7.38 13.13 1.40
C SER A 18 6.28 13.98 0.79
N ARG A 19 5.11 13.38 0.58
CA ARG A 19 3.89 14.13 0.29
C ARG A 19 3.48 14.95 1.52
N GLN A 20 2.72 16.02 1.29
CA GLN A 20 2.26 16.92 2.38
C GLN A 20 0.97 16.46 3.07
N SER A 21 0.35 15.33 2.66
CA SER A 21 -0.83 14.81 3.37
C SER A 21 -0.48 14.44 4.81
N ALA A 22 -1.43 14.57 5.75
CA ALA A 22 -1.22 14.28 7.17
C ALA A 22 -0.62 12.88 7.38
N LEU A 23 -1.11 11.85 6.65
CA LEU A 23 -0.61 10.49 6.73
C LEU A 23 0.83 10.38 6.21
N ALA A 24 1.16 10.98 5.07
CA ALA A 24 2.51 10.93 4.52
C ALA A 24 3.51 11.66 5.43
N MET A 25 3.13 12.80 5.98
CA MET A 25 3.97 13.54 6.95
C MET A 25 4.17 12.76 8.25
N TRP A 26 3.15 12.04 8.72
CA TRP A 26 3.32 11.14 9.87
C TRP A 26 4.35 10.04 9.55
N GLN A 27 4.25 9.42 8.36
CA GLN A 27 5.16 8.36 7.93
C GLN A 27 6.61 8.87 7.81
N ALA A 28 6.81 10.06 7.24
CA ALA A 28 8.13 10.69 7.14
C ALA A 28 8.71 11.02 8.52
N ARG A 29 7.91 11.56 9.45
CA ARG A 29 8.34 11.84 10.83
C ARG A 29 8.67 10.56 11.59
N HIS A 30 7.94 9.48 11.38
CA HIS A 30 8.25 8.18 11.98
C HIS A 30 9.62 7.68 11.52
N VAL A 31 9.92 7.72 10.22
CA VAL A 31 11.22 7.35 9.68
C VAL A 31 12.32 8.29 10.16
N GLN A 32 12.06 9.60 10.19
CA GLN A 32 12.98 10.60 10.77
C GLN A 32 13.37 10.24 12.21
N SER A 33 12.38 9.87 13.04
CA SER A 33 12.63 9.47 14.43
C SER A 33 13.46 8.19 14.53
N LEU A 34 13.22 7.20 13.68
CA LEU A 34 14.00 5.96 13.64
C LEU A 34 15.45 6.23 13.22
N LEU A 35 15.67 7.05 12.19
CA LEU A 35 17.01 7.43 11.75
C LEU A 35 17.76 8.25 12.80
N ALA A 36 17.08 9.20 13.45
CA ALA A 36 17.68 9.99 14.53
C ALA A 36 18.10 9.12 15.74
N ALA A 37 17.32 8.09 16.05
CA ALA A 37 17.66 7.13 17.11
C ALA A 37 18.88 6.27 16.76
N LEU A 38 18.99 5.81 15.50
CA LEU A 38 20.12 5.01 15.03
C LEU A 38 21.39 5.83 14.81
N TYR A 39 21.24 7.06 14.33
CA TYR A 39 22.34 7.94 13.91
C TYR A 39 22.23 9.34 14.54
N PRO A 40 22.47 9.51 15.86
CA PRO A 40 22.25 10.77 16.57
C PRO A 40 23.07 11.98 16.05
N ARG A 41 24.12 11.71 15.27
CA ARG A 41 24.98 12.74 14.68
C ARG A 41 24.55 13.19 13.28
N VAL A 42 23.55 12.53 12.69
CA VAL A 42 23.03 12.83 11.35
C VAL A 42 21.81 13.72 11.50
N SER A 43 21.84 14.89 10.87
CA SER A 43 20.64 15.73 10.75
C SER A 43 19.67 15.10 9.77
N VAL A 44 18.41 14.88 10.16
CA VAL A 44 17.39 14.32 9.28
C VAL A 44 16.29 15.36 9.07
N GLU A 45 16.15 15.84 7.86
CA GLU A 45 15.16 16.84 7.45
C GLU A 45 14.06 16.22 6.58
N ILE A 46 12.88 16.86 6.52
CA ILE A 46 11.76 16.42 5.66
C ILE A 46 11.49 17.51 4.63
N LEU A 47 11.52 17.12 3.35
CA LEU A 47 11.09 17.93 2.22
C LEU A 47 9.66 17.54 1.84
N GLY A 48 8.69 18.37 2.23
CA GLY A 48 7.29 18.17 1.87
C GLY A 48 7.00 18.64 0.45
N LEU A 49 6.44 17.77 -0.39
CA LEU A 49 6.11 18.03 -1.79
C LEU A 49 4.62 17.80 -2.05
N THR A 50 4.03 18.62 -2.93
CA THR A 50 2.66 18.42 -3.42
C THR A 50 2.73 17.69 -4.75
N THR A 51 2.21 16.47 -4.81
CA THR A 51 2.22 15.67 -6.04
C THR A 51 1.03 15.99 -6.94
N GLU A 52 1.11 15.59 -8.22
CA GLU A 52 -0.01 15.71 -9.16
C GLU A 52 -1.24 14.96 -8.67
N GLY A 53 -1.05 13.79 -8.05
CA GLY A 53 -2.13 13.04 -7.42
C GLY A 53 -2.81 13.79 -6.27
N ASP A 54 -2.09 14.62 -5.52
CA ASP A 54 -2.65 15.47 -4.47
C ASP A 54 -3.45 16.65 -5.04
N ARG A 55 -3.04 17.20 -6.18
CA ARG A 55 -3.75 18.32 -6.86
C ARG A 55 -5.04 17.86 -7.52
N ARG A 56 -5.13 16.61 -7.98
CA ARG A 56 -6.25 16.04 -8.74
C ARG A 56 -7.16 15.15 -7.89
N LEU A 57 -7.35 15.46 -6.61
CA LEU A 57 -8.20 14.66 -5.69
C LEU A 57 -9.66 14.51 -6.15
N THR A 58 -10.15 15.38 -7.04
CA THR A 58 -11.52 15.34 -7.57
C THR A 58 -11.70 14.45 -8.80
N VAL A 59 -10.62 14.10 -9.51
CA VAL A 59 -10.65 13.30 -10.74
C VAL A 59 -10.37 11.82 -10.44
N SER A 60 -11.04 10.91 -11.15
CA SER A 60 -10.79 9.46 -10.98
C SER A 60 -9.34 9.10 -11.29
N LEU A 61 -8.66 8.35 -10.38
CA LEU A 61 -7.32 7.84 -10.64
C LEU A 61 -7.28 6.95 -11.91
N ALA A 62 -8.39 6.29 -12.24
CA ALA A 62 -8.53 5.50 -13.45
C ALA A 62 -8.45 6.34 -14.74
N SER A 63 -8.94 7.59 -14.72
CA SER A 63 -8.97 8.46 -15.90
C SER A 63 -7.66 9.22 -16.14
N ILE A 64 -6.71 9.22 -15.19
CA ILE A 64 -5.47 10.02 -15.27
C ILE A 64 -4.26 9.16 -15.74
N GLY A 65 -4.44 7.86 -16.00
CA GLY A 65 -3.34 7.01 -16.43
C GLY A 65 -2.29 6.80 -15.32
N GLY A 66 -2.72 6.19 -14.25
CA GLY A 66 -2.15 6.09 -12.91
C GLY A 66 -0.71 5.62 -12.65
N LYS A 67 0.23 5.76 -13.58
CA LYS A 67 1.63 5.39 -13.29
C LYS A 67 2.34 6.56 -12.59
N GLY A 68 2.72 6.35 -11.31
CA GLY A 68 3.64 7.25 -10.62
C GLY A 68 3.06 8.57 -10.10
N LEU A 69 1.75 8.80 -10.11
CA LEU A 69 1.11 10.07 -9.69
C LEU A 69 1.49 10.58 -8.28
N PHE A 70 2.00 9.70 -7.43
CA PHE A 70 2.39 10.03 -6.06
C PHE A 70 3.89 9.89 -5.80
N VAL A 71 4.66 9.44 -6.82
CA VAL A 71 6.07 9.09 -6.66
C VAL A 71 6.96 10.02 -7.49
N LYS A 72 6.49 10.45 -8.67
CA LYS A 72 7.26 11.20 -9.65
C LYS A 72 7.98 12.44 -9.08
N GLU A 73 7.29 13.30 -8.37
CA GLU A 73 7.87 14.52 -7.81
C GLU A 73 8.90 14.23 -6.70
N LEU A 74 8.76 13.07 -6.03
CA LEU A 74 9.71 12.63 -5.02
C LEU A 74 10.99 12.10 -5.69
N GLU A 75 10.84 11.28 -6.75
CA GLU A 75 11.96 10.81 -7.58
C GLU A 75 12.69 11.97 -8.25
N GLU A 76 11.97 12.96 -8.80
CA GLU A 76 12.55 14.19 -9.35
C GLU A 76 13.36 14.98 -8.30
N ALA A 77 12.86 15.06 -7.05
CA ALA A 77 13.61 15.71 -5.98
C ALA A 77 14.91 14.96 -5.64
N MET A 78 14.87 13.62 -5.66
CA MET A 78 16.06 12.79 -5.47
C MET A 78 17.03 12.90 -6.65
N ALA A 79 16.54 12.93 -7.90
CA ALA A 79 17.36 13.12 -9.10
C ALA A 79 18.10 14.47 -9.09
N GLN A 80 17.45 15.51 -8.57
CA GLN A 80 18.00 16.87 -8.47
C GLN A 80 18.88 17.08 -7.23
N GLY A 81 19.09 16.05 -6.39
CA GLY A 81 19.85 16.14 -5.15
C GLY A 81 19.20 17.00 -4.07
N ARG A 82 17.89 17.31 -4.16
CA ARG A 82 17.12 18.03 -3.14
C ARG A 82 16.66 17.11 -2.00
N ALA A 83 16.58 15.82 -2.27
CA ALA A 83 16.29 14.78 -1.30
C ALA A 83 17.23 13.59 -1.52
N ASP A 84 17.45 12.82 -0.48
CA ASP A 84 18.29 11.63 -0.48
C ASP A 84 17.44 10.36 -0.63
N MET A 85 16.26 10.37 -0.05
CA MET A 85 15.34 9.23 0.00
C MET A 85 13.88 9.70 0.02
N ALA A 86 12.97 8.77 -0.25
CA ALA A 86 11.54 9.00 -0.10
C ALA A 86 10.89 7.94 0.79
N VAL A 87 9.77 8.31 1.45
CA VAL A 87 8.97 7.42 2.29
C VAL A 87 7.59 7.26 1.69
N HIS A 88 7.17 6.00 1.53
CA HIS A 88 5.90 5.64 0.91
C HIS A 88 5.09 4.64 1.74
N SER A 89 3.76 4.71 1.64
CA SER A 89 2.95 3.51 1.85
C SER A 89 3.27 2.54 0.71
N ALA A 90 3.72 1.33 1.02
CA ALA A 90 4.22 0.38 0.02
C ALA A 90 3.16 0.02 -1.05
N LYS A 91 1.87 0.05 -0.70
CA LYS A 91 0.76 -0.17 -1.64
C LYS A 91 0.59 0.92 -2.70
N ASP A 92 1.12 2.13 -2.44
CA ASP A 92 1.01 3.28 -3.35
C ASP A 92 2.22 3.38 -4.29
N VAL A 93 3.26 2.56 -4.05
CA VAL A 93 4.45 2.44 -4.91
C VAL A 93 4.09 1.65 -6.16
N PRO A 94 4.37 2.16 -7.37
CA PRO A 94 4.13 1.45 -8.62
C PRO A 94 4.72 0.03 -8.61
N ALA A 95 4.09 -0.89 -9.32
CA ALA A 95 4.59 -2.26 -9.44
C ALA A 95 6.01 -2.30 -10.04
N HIS A 96 6.31 -1.39 -10.98
CA HIS A 96 7.63 -1.12 -11.51
C HIS A 96 8.08 0.27 -11.05
N LEU A 97 9.24 0.34 -10.40
CA LEU A 97 9.90 1.61 -10.09
C LEU A 97 10.52 2.19 -11.37
N GLN A 98 10.77 3.49 -11.38
CA GLN A 98 11.58 4.12 -12.41
C GLN A 98 13.00 3.53 -12.36
N GLU A 99 13.63 3.41 -13.51
CA GLU A 99 15.01 2.94 -13.61
C GLU A 99 15.95 3.84 -12.78
N GLY A 100 16.87 3.21 -12.06
CA GLY A 100 17.79 3.92 -11.15
C GLY A 100 17.28 4.10 -9.74
N TYR A 101 16.06 3.64 -9.39
CA TYR A 101 15.50 3.66 -8.03
C TYR A 101 15.25 2.26 -7.48
N VAL A 102 15.36 2.14 -6.16
CA VAL A 102 15.11 0.89 -5.44
C VAL A 102 14.35 1.15 -4.14
N LEU A 103 13.57 0.17 -3.70
CA LEU A 103 13.07 0.11 -2.33
C LEU A 103 14.17 -0.47 -1.44
N ALA A 104 14.91 0.41 -0.79
CA ALA A 104 16.08 0.07 0.03
C ALA A 104 15.70 -0.70 1.30
N ALA A 105 14.55 -0.41 1.89
CA ALA A 105 14.05 -1.09 3.08
C ALA A 105 12.53 -1.12 3.12
N MET A 106 11.99 -2.19 3.69
CA MET A 106 10.59 -2.30 4.12
C MET A 106 10.56 -2.32 5.64
N LEU A 107 9.86 -1.38 6.26
CA LEU A 107 9.70 -1.35 7.71
C LEU A 107 8.69 -2.41 8.16
N LYS A 108 8.76 -2.78 9.45
CA LYS A 108 7.80 -3.69 10.07
C LYS A 108 6.35 -3.28 9.71
N ARG A 109 5.59 -4.24 9.22
CA ARG A 109 4.23 -4.06 8.74
C ARG A 109 3.28 -3.75 9.89
N GLU A 110 2.49 -2.69 9.75
CA GLU A 110 1.32 -2.44 10.57
C GLU A 110 0.13 -3.27 10.04
N ASP A 111 -0.97 -3.32 10.78
CA ASP A 111 -2.17 -4.09 10.44
C ASP A 111 -2.56 -3.96 8.96
N PRO A 112 -2.47 -5.04 8.16
CA PRO A 112 -2.74 -4.99 6.72
C PRO A 112 -4.23 -4.95 6.38
N ARG A 113 -5.12 -5.19 7.36
CA ARG A 113 -6.55 -5.33 7.15
C ARG A 113 -7.20 -4.02 6.74
N ASP A 114 -8.35 -4.16 6.10
CA ASP A 114 -9.27 -3.05 5.92
C ASP A 114 -10.13 -2.87 7.18
N ALA A 115 -10.46 -1.63 7.48
CA ALA A 115 -11.29 -1.23 8.61
C ALA A 115 -12.66 -0.79 8.10
N PHE A 116 -13.70 -1.29 8.72
CA PHE A 116 -15.07 -0.82 8.58
C PHE A 116 -15.31 0.28 9.62
N LEU A 117 -15.80 1.40 9.18
CA LEU A 117 -16.20 2.53 10.01
C LEU A 117 -17.67 2.84 9.76
N SER A 118 -18.44 2.94 10.81
CA SER A 118 -19.83 3.40 10.77
C SER A 118 -20.20 4.08 12.09
N ASN A 119 -21.09 5.06 12.03
CA ASN A 119 -21.65 5.70 13.21
C ASN A 119 -22.89 4.96 13.75
N ARG A 120 -23.40 3.96 13.01
CA ARG A 120 -24.68 3.31 13.30
C ARG A 120 -24.63 1.78 13.34
N TYR A 121 -23.73 1.17 12.58
CA TYR A 121 -23.68 -0.26 12.35
C TYR A 121 -22.38 -0.87 12.85
N ALA A 122 -22.45 -2.05 13.45
CA ALA A 122 -21.29 -2.72 14.08
C ALA A 122 -20.32 -3.33 13.05
N ASP A 123 -20.82 -3.81 11.92
CA ASP A 123 -20.06 -4.49 10.88
C ASP A 123 -20.79 -4.47 9.53
N LEU A 124 -20.21 -5.09 8.51
CA LEU A 124 -20.81 -5.21 7.18
C LEU A 124 -22.11 -6.01 7.17
N ALA A 125 -22.24 -7.04 8.02
CA ALA A 125 -23.42 -7.90 8.07
C ALA A 125 -24.63 -7.19 8.67
N ALA A 126 -24.41 -6.18 9.51
CA ALA A 126 -25.45 -5.37 10.12
C ALA A 126 -26.03 -4.30 9.17
N LEU A 127 -25.42 -4.08 8.00
CA LEU A 127 -25.90 -3.09 7.03
C LEU A 127 -27.21 -3.56 6.35
N PRO A 128 -28.23 -2.70 6.26
CA PRO A 128 -29.47 -3.03 5.54
C PRO A 128 -29.23 -3.04 4.03
N PRO A 129 -30.09 -3.72 3.23
CA PRO A 129 -30.10 -3.61 1.78
C PRO A 129 -30.20 -2.14 1.33
N GLY A 130 -29.41 -1.79 0.32
CA GLY A 130 -29.31 -0.41 -0.20
C GLY A 130 -28.41 0.52 0.63
N ALA A 131 -27.82 0.07 1.74
CA ALA A 131 -26.88 0.89 2.52
C ALA A 131 -25.70 1.35 1.65
N ARG A 132 -25.32 2.62 1.83
CA ARG A 132 -24.26 3.29 1.06
C ARG A 132 -22.90 3.10 1.73
N VAL A 133 -22.00 2.37 1.07
CA VAL A 133 -20.64 2.12 1.56
C VAL A 133 -19.62 2.87 0.71
N GLY A 134 -18.88 3.79 1.37
CA GLY A 134 -17.89 4.64 0.72
C GLY A 134 -16.55 3.97 0.51
N THR A 135 -16.12 3.80 -0.74
CA THR A 135 -14.75 3.45 -1.12
C THR A 135 -14.44 3.89 -2.54
N SER A 136 -13.18 4.22 -2.84
CA SER A 136 -12.70 4.44 -4.22
C SER A 136 -11.70 3.38 -4.67
N SER A 137 -11.56 2.30 -3.90
CA SER A 137 -10.70 1.18 -4.25
C SER A 137 -11.49 0.15 -5.03
N LEU A 138 -11.14 -0.05 -6.31
CA LEU A 138 -11.76 -1.10 -7.15
C LEU A 138 -11.60 -2.49 -6.53
N ARG A 139 -10.48 -2.74 -5.84
CA ARG A 139 -10.24 -3.96 -5.08
C ARG A 139 -11.29 -4.20 -4.00
N ARG A 140 -11.62 -3.17 -3.21
CA ARG A 140 -12.66 -3.25 -2.17
C ARG A 140 -14.03 -3.36 -2.79
N GLN A 141 -14.32 -2.50 -3.76
CA GLN A 141 -15.61 -2.49 -4.47
C GLN A 141 -15.94 -3.87 -5.02
N CYS A 142 -15.02 -4.50 -5.77
CA CYS A 142 -15.21 -5.82 -6.32
C CYS A 142 -15.51 -6.88 -5.26
N GLN A 143 -14.72 -6.92 -4.18
CA GLN A 143 -14.90 -7.91 -3.11
C GLN A 143 -16.20 -7.69 -2.33
N LEU A 144 -16.57 -6.42 -2.09
CA LEU A 144 -17.84 -6.07 -1.44
C LEU A 144 -19.04 -6.42 -2.32
N ASN A 145 -19.02 -6.07 -3.62
CA ASN A 145 -20.08 -6.40 -4.54
C ASN A 145 -20.29 -7.92 -4.67
N ALA A 146 -19.21 -8.70 -4.72
CA ALA A 146 -19.28 -10.15 -4.81
C ALA A 146 -19.90 -10.81 -3.57
N ARG A 147 -19.70 -10.25 -2.38
CA ARG A 147 -20.13 -10.84 -1.09
C ARG A 147 -21.40 -10.22 -0.54
N HIS A 148 -21.65 -8.97 -0.84
CA HIS A 148 -22.75 -8.15 -0.33
C HIS A 148 -23.47 -7.43 -1.48
N PRO A 149 -24.09 -8.16 -2.43
CA PRO A 149 -24.67 -7.57 -3.64
C PRO A 149 -25.85 -6.63 -3.36
N GLY A 150 -26.36 -6.62 -2.13
CA GLY A 150 -27.42 -5.70 -1.69
C GLY A 150 -26.91 -4.31 -1.28
N LEU A 151 -25.61 -4.07 -1.20
CA LEU A 151 -25.02 -2.78 -0.81
C LEU A 151 -24.85 -1.86 -2.03
N THR A 152 -24.90 -0.57 -1.80
CA THR A 152 -24.54 0.47 -2.78
C THR A 152 -23.12 0.95 -2.51
N ILE A 153 -22.19 0.64 -3.42
CA ILE A 153 -20.79 1.03 -3.27
C ILE A 153 -20.53 2.33 -4.01
N ASP A 154 -20.28 3.40 -3.28
CA ASP A 154 -20.11 4.74 -3.82
C ASP A 154 -18.65 5.24 -3.70
N PRO A 155 -18.18 6.06 -4.66
CA PRO A 155 -16.85 6.65 -4.62
C PRO A 155 -16.65 7.57 -3.41
N LEU A 156 -15.61 7.28 -2.62
CA LEU A 156 -15.19 8.09 -1.47
C LEU A 156 -13.80 8.68 -1.72
N ARG A 157 -13.71 9.99 -1.90
CA ARG A 157 -12.49 10.74 -2.23
C ARG A 157 -12.05 11.65 -1.09
N GLY A 158 -10.75 12.00 -1.10
CA GLY A 158 -10.07 12.84 -0.12
C GLY A 158 -9.03 12.09 0.70
N ASN A 159 -8.33 12.78 1.56
CA ASN A 159 -7.45 12.19 2.57
C ASN A 159 -8.27 11.47 3.65
N VAL A 160 -7.61 10.72 4.53
CA VAL A 160 -8.27 9.93 5.58
C VAL A 160 -9.23 10.79 6.40
N ASP A 161 -8.79 11.95 6.88
CA ASP A 161 -9.61 12.87 7.69
C ASP A 161 -10.88 13.33 6.94
N THR A 162 -10.72 13.68 5.66
CA THR A 162 -11.87 14.08 4.81
C THR A 162 -12.87 12.94 4.64
N ARG A 163 -12.39 11.69 4.51
CA ARG A 163 -13.26 10.52 4.35
C ARG A 163 -14.02 10.21 5.63
N VAL A 164 -13.36 10.32 6.77
CA VAL A 164 -14.00 10.15 8.09
C VAL A 164 -15.05 11.25 8.31
N ARG A 165 -14.72 12.50 8.01
CA ARG A 165 -15.66 13.62 8.09
C ARG A 165 -16.90 13.40 7.22
N LYS A 166 -16.78 12.90 5.99
CA LYS A 166 -17.92 12.57 5.11
C LYS A 166 -18.84 11.50 5.69
N LEU A 167 -18.28 10.52 6.45
CA LEU A 167 -19.07 9.58 7.22
C LEU A 167 -19.84 10.31 8.35
N ASP A 168 -19.18 11.22 9.08
CA ASP A 168 -19.77 11.96 10.18
C ASP A 168 -20.88 12.92 9.70
N GLU A 169 -20.74 13.45 8.51
CA GLU A 169 -21.76 14.27 7.82
C GLU A 169 -22.94 13.42 7.28
N GLY A 170 -22.93 12.10 7.45
CA GLY A 170 -24.00 11.21 7.01
C GLY A 170 -24.08 10.98 5.50
N GLN A 171 -23.00 11.30 4.74
CA GLN A 171 -22.97 11.06 3.29
C GLN A 171 -22.93 9.56 2.96
N PHE A 172 -22.50 8.73 3.90
CA PHE A 172 -22.39 7.25 3.80
C PHE A 172 -22.92 6.60 5.08
N ASP A 173 -23.43 5.39 4.98
CA ASP A 173 -23.79 4.53 6.11
C ASP A 173 -22.54 3.90 6.75
N ALA A 174 -21.55 3.59 5.90
CA ALA A 174 -20.25 3.10 6.31
C ALA A 174 -19.16 3.51 5.31
N VAL A 175 -17.90 3.45 5.74
CA VAL A 175 -16.74 3.64 4.86
C VAL A 175 -15.68 2.57 5.13
N ILE A 176 -14.96 2.15 4.08
CA ILE A 176 -13.88 1.17 4.20
C ILE A 176 -12.54 1.84 3.95
N LEU A 177 -11.68 1.82 4.98
CA LEU A 177 -10.34 2.42 4.96
C LEU A 177 -9.29 1.38 5.35
N ALA A 178 -7.99 1.66 5.12
CA ALA A 178 -6.92 0.81 5.62
C ALA A 178 -6.70 1.07 7.11
N ALA A 179 -6.72 0.03 7.93
CA ALA A 179 -6.53 0.12 9.38
C ALA A 179 -5.22 0.81 9.77
N ALA A 180 -4.12 0.48 9.07
CA ALA A 180 -2.82 1.11 9.32
C ALA A 180 -2.85 2.64 9.17
N GLY A 181 -3.61 3.17 8.21
CA GLY A 181 -3.74 4.63 8.02
C GLY A 181 -4.45 5.31 9.18
N LEU A 182 -5.53 4.70 9.68
CA LEU A 182 -6.28 5.19 10.83
C LEU A 182 -5.45 5.16 12.12
N LYS A 183 -4.79 4.02 12.38
CA LYS A 183 -3.92 3.87 13.55
C LYS A 183 -2.79 4.91 13.57
N ARG A 184 -2.13 5.15 12.43
CA ARG A 184 -1.06 6.14 12.30
C ARG A 184 -1.52 7.57 12.54
N LEU A 185 -2.76 7.89 12.22
CA LEU A 185 -3.35 9.21 12.46
C LEU A 185 -4.03 9.35 13.83
N GLY A 186 -3.93 8.35 14.71
CA GLY A 186 -4.58 8.38 16.02
C GLY A 186 -6.10 8.21 15.95
N LEU A 187 -6.62 7.65 14.85
CA LEU A 187 -8.04 7.42 14.61
C LEU A 187 -8.44 5.95 14.82
N ALA A 188 -7.68 5.20 15.62
CA ALA A 188 -7.95 3.78 15.88
C ALA A 188 -9.34 3.57 16.51
N ASP A 189 -9.78 4.48 17.38
CA ASP A 189 -11.09 4.42 18.06
C ASP A 189 -12.28 4.59 17.10
N ARG A 190 -12.03 5.06 15.86
CA ARG A 190 -13.04 5.16 14.80
C ARG A 190 -13.26 3.83 14.07
N ILE A 191 -12.41 2.83 14.29
CA ILE A 191 -12.55 1.51 13.69
C ILE A 191 -13.67 0.77 14.44
N THR A 192 -14.79 0.55 13.74
CA THR A 192 -15.91 -0.19 14.31
C THR A 192 -15.64 -1.70 14.26
N SER A 193 -15.13 -2.19 13.11
CA SER A 193 -14.67 -3.58 12.99
C SER A 193 -13.52 -3.67 11.96
N LEU A 194 -12.76 -4.76 12.04
CA LEU A 194 -11.68 -5.05 11.09
C LEU A 194 -12.14 -6.20 10.18
N LEU A 195 -12.04 -5.98 8.87
CA LEU A 195 -12.37 -7.01 7.90
C LEU A 195 -11.26 -8.06 7.86
N ALA A 196 -11.63 -9.31 8.10
CA ALA A 196 -10.69 -10.43 7.97
C ALA A 196 -10.18 -10.51 6.50
N PRO A 197 -8.94 -10.96 6.25
CA PRO A 197 -8.45 -11.15 4.88
C PRO A 197 -9.31 -12.08 4.04
N GLU A 198 -10.06 -12.97 4.68
CA GLU A 198 -11.06 -13.86 4.06
C GLU A 198 -12.29 -13.09 3.56
N GLU A 199 -12.62 -11.96 4.19
CA GLU A 199 -13.74 -11.08 3.79
C GLU A 199 -13.28 -10.06 2.75
N CYS A 200 -12.14 -9.42 2.99
CA CYS A 200 -11.59 -8.43 2.09
C CYS A 200 -10.05 -8.54 2.06
N LEU A 201 -9.55 -9.27 1.05
CA LEU A 201 -8.12 -9.48 0.89
C LEU A 201 -7.40 -8.14 0.67
N PRO A 202 -6.33 -7.83 1.44
CA PRO A 202 -5.62 -6.56 1.38
C PRO A 202 -4.99 -6.24 0.01
N ALA A 203 -4.67 -4.97 -0.20
CA ALA A 203 -3.85 -4.56 -1.33
C ALA A 203 -2.39 -5.00 -1.14
N PRO A 204 -1.64 -5.31 -2.23
CA PRO A 204 -0.21 -5.58 -2.14
C PRO A 204 0.53 -4.49 -1.37
N GLY A 205 1.29 -4.86 -0.34
CA GLY A 205 2.04 -3.92 0.50
C GLY A 205 1.19 -3.11 1.49
N GLN A 206 -0.12 -3.35 1.64
CA GLN A 206 -0.93 -2.61 2.59
C GLN A 206 -0.42 -2.79 4.02
N GLY A 207 -0.28 -1.69 4.77
CA GLY A 207 0.29 -1.66 6.11
C GLY A 207 1.80 -1.44 6.18
N ALA A 208 2.57 -1.80 5.14
CA ALA A 208 4.02 -1.61 5.10
C ALA A 208 4.40 -0.19 4.67
N LEU A 209 5.54 0.30 5.18
CA LEU A 209 6.24 1.48 4.68
C LEU A 209 7.46 1.04 3.87
N GLY A 210 7.61 1.62 2.68
CA GLY A 210 8.78 1.45 1.83
C GLY A 210 9.67 2.69 1.86
N LEU A 211 10.98 2.47 1.99
CA LEU A 211 12.00 3.50 1.88
C LEU A 211 12.64 3.38 0.50
N GLU A 212 12.50 4.41 -0.31
CA GLU A 212 13.04 4.48 -1.65
C GLU A 212 14.27 5.37 -1.70
N CYS A 213 15.29 4.97 -2.44
CA CYS A 213 16.43 5.82 -2.79
C CYS A 213 16.96 5.48 -4.18
N ARG A 214 17.92 6.25 -4.66
CA ARG A 214 18.64 5.91 -5.88
C ARG A 214 19.48 4.66 -5.69
N ALA A 215 19.51 3.79 -6.68
CA ALA A 215 20.23 2.52 -6.65
C ALA A 215 21.77 2.67 -6.56
N ASP A 216 22.29 3.81 -7.02
CA ASP A 216 23.72 4.15 -7.00
C ASP A 216 24.20 4.70 -5.64
N ARG A 217 23.30 4.90 -4.66
CA ARG A 217 23.58 5.43 -3.32
C ARG A 217 23.87 4.25 -2.35
N ALA A 218 25.02 3.58 -2.54
CA ALA A 218 25.46 2.48 -1.68
C ALA A 218 25.57 2.88 -0.20
N ASP A 219 25.91 4.14 0.08
CA ASP A 219 25.94 4.74 1.41
C ASP A 219 24.56 4.72 2.08
N LEU A 220 23.52 5.13 1.35
CA LEU A 220 22.14 5.10 1.85
C LEU A 220 21.59 3.68 1.99
N LEU A 221 21.88 2.79 1.04
CA LEU A 221 21.48 1.39 1.15
C LEU A 221 22.00 0.76 2.43
N ALA A 222 23.28 0.96 2.77
CA ALA A 222 23.88 0.49 4.00
C ALA A 222 23.26 1.15 5.25
N LEU A 223 22.97 2.45 5.19
CA LEU A 223 22.40 3.22 6.29
C LEU A 223 20.92 2.83 6.57
N LEU A 224 20.16 2.51 5.54
CA LEU A 224 18.75 2.14 5.67
C LEU A 224 18.54 0.64 6.00
N ALA A 225 19.52 -0.22 5.72
CA ALA A 225 19.42 -1.66 5.96
C ALA A 225 19.00 -2.05 7.40
N PRO A 226 19.48 -1.37 8.49
CA PRO A 226 19.04 -1.68 9.85
C PRO A 226 17.55 -1.42 10.13
N LEU A 227 16.87 -0.64 9.30
CA LEU A 227 15.45 -0.37 9.41
C LEU A 227 14.58 -1.45 8.75
N ALA A 228 15.18 -2.32 7.94
CA ALA A 228 14.45 -3.35 7.21
C ALA A 228 13.92 -4.45 8.15
N ASP A 229 12.64 -4.76 8.02
CA ASP A 229 12.03 -5.96 8.58
C ASP A 229 11.99 -7.04 7.50
N GLU A 230 12.77 -8.10 7.70
CA GLU A 230 12.95 -9.16 6.71
C GLU A 230 11.64 -9.89 6.38
N ALA A 231 10.81 -10.16 7.37
CA ALA A 231 9.52 -10.82 7.18
C ALA A 231 8.59 -9.99 6.32
N THR A 232 8.48 -8.68 6.62
CA THR A 232 7.70 -7.74 5.81
C THR A 232 8.26 -7.63 4.39
N ALA A 233 9.59 -7.53 4.23
CA ALA A 233 10.22 -7.41 2.92
C ALA A 233 9.90 -8.61 2.03
N ARG A 234 9.97 -9.83 2.57
CA ARG A 234 9.64 -11.06 1.85
C ARG A 234 8.16 -11.15 1.49
N CYS A 235 7.26 -10.81 2.42
CA CYS A 235 5.83 -10.75 2.14
C CYS A 235 5.52 -9.76 1.00
N VAL A 236 6.02 -8.55 1.11
CA VAL A 236 5.78 -7.49 0.12
C VAL A 236 6.43 -7.85 -1.23
N ALA A 237 7.59 -8.52 -1.25
CA ALA A 237 8.21 -8.99 -2.49
C ALA A 237 7.31 -9.98 -3.24
N ALA A 238 6.72 -10.98 -2.54
CA ALA A 238 5.78 -11.92 -3.14
C ALA A 238 4.51 -11.24 -3.65
N GLU A 239 3.91 -10.35 -2.86
CA GLU A 239 2.71 -9.59 -3.23
C GLU A 239 2.95 -8.69 -4.44
N ARG A 240 4.10 -8.00 -4.49
CA ARG A 240 4.49 -7.14 -5.61
C ARG A 240 4.81 -7.95 -6.87
N ALA A 241 5.47 -9.11 -6.74
CA ALA A 241 5.73 -10.01 -7.88
C ALA A 241 4.42 -10.50 -8.51
N PHE A 242 3.44 -10.90 -7.69
CA PHE A 242 2.09 -11.25 -8.13
C PHE A 242 1.43 -10.08 -8.87
N SER A 243 1.46 -8.88 -8.29
CA SER A 243 0.87 -7.68 -8.88
C SER A 243 1.54 -7.30 -10.20
N ARG A 244 2.88 -7.35 -10.28
CA ARG A 244 3.65 -7.07 -11.52
C ARG A 244 3.28 -8.04 -12.64
N ALA A 245 3.22 -9.33 -12.35
CA ALA A 245 2.92 -10.35 -13.32
C ALA A 245 1.52 -10.19 -13.93
N LEU A 246 0.54 -9.70 -13.17
CA LEU A 246 -0.81 -9.44 -13.64
C LEU A 246 -1.00 -8.02 -14.22
N ALA A 247 0.09 -7.30 -14.48
CA ALA A 247 0.09 -5.91 -14.93
C ALA A 247 -0.74 -4.99 -14.01
N GLY A 248 -0.71 -5.30 -12.70
CA GLY A 248 -1.45 -4.59 -11.69
C GLY A 248 -1.03 -3.13 -11.60
N SER A 249 -1.97 -2.24 -11.89
CA SER A 249 -1.94 -0.84 -11.50
C SER A 249 -2.93 -0.64 -10.35
N CYS A 250 -2.91 0.53 -9.71
CA CYS A 250 -3.92 0.89 -8.71
C CYS A 250 -5.35 0.92 -9.26
N ASN A 251 -5.49 0.81 -10.58
CA ASN A 251 -6.75 0.83 -11.33
C ASN A 251 -7.31 -0.56 -11.65
N VAL A 252 -6.71 -1.61 -11.10
CA VAL A 252 -7.15 -3.00 -11.30
C VAL A 252 -7.70 -3.55 -9.98
N PRO A 253 -8.86 -4.21 -9.97
CA PRO A 253 -9.40 -4.87 -8.78
C PRO A 253 -8.61 -6.14 -8.46
N LEU A 254 -7.38 -5.92 -7.96
CA LEU A 254 -6.41 -6.93 -7.59
C LEU A 254 -6.09 -6.84 -6.09
N ALA A 255 -6.02 -7.97 -5.42
CA ALA A 255 -5.55 -8.11 -4.06
C ALA A 255 -4.44 -9.15 -3.96
N ALA A 256 -3.49 -8.93 -3.07
CA ALA A 256 -2.51 -9.93 -2.68
C ALA A 256 -2.07 -9.70 -1.24
N TYR A 257 -2.00 -10.78 -0.48
CA TYR A 257 -1.57 -10.74 0.91
C TYR A 257 -0.75 -11.97 1.25
N ALA A 258 0.46 -11.75 1.74
CA ALA A 258 1.37 -12.79 2.18
C ALA A 258 1.61 -12.72 3.70
N GLU A 259 1.77 -13.89 4.29
CA GLU A 259 2.10 -14.11 5.70
C GLU A 259 3.28 -15.09 5.81
N VAL A 260 4.15 -14.87 6.79
CA VAL A 260 5.24 -15.80 7.12
C VAL A 260 4.82 -16.66 8.29
N GLU A 261 4.75 -17.95 8.09
CA GLU A 261 4.49 -18.94 9.13
C GLU A 261 5.57 -20.03 9.07
N ASN A 262 6.28 -20.25 10.17
CA ASN A 262 7.31 -21.29 10.30
C ASN A 262 8.35 -21.29 9.15
N GLY A 263 8.83 -20.11 8.74
CA GLY A 263 9.81 -19.96 7.67
C GLY A 263 9.26 -20.14 6.25
N ARG A 264 7.97 -20.35 6.11
CA ARG A 264 7.27 -20.41 4.82
C ARG A 264 6.42 -19.18 4.60
N LEU A 265 6.32 -18.76 3.35
CA LEU A 265 5.34 -17.76 2.91
C LEU A 265 4.08 -18.48 2.45
N ARG A 266 2.92 -18.00 2.92
CA ARG A 266 1.61 -18.27 2.36
C ARG A 266 1.14 -16.99 1.65
N LEU A 267 0.98 -17.05 0.34
CA LEU A 267 0.48 -15.95 -0.48
C LEU A 267 -0.93 -16.26 -0.96
N ARG A 268 -1.86 -15.33 -0.70
CA ARG A 268 -3.21 -15.33 -1.23
C ARG A 268 -3.34 -14.25 -2.30
N GLY A 269 -4.00 -14.57 -3.41
CA GLY A 269 -4.22 -13.68 -4.53
C GLY A 269 -5.68 -13.64 -4.96
N PHE A 270 -6.12 -12.49 -5.47
CA PHE A 270 -7.47 -12.26 -5.95
C PHE A 270 -7.45 -11.29 -7.12
N VAL A 271 -8.27 -11.57 -8.12
CA VAL A 271 -8.59 -10.68 -9.26
C VAL A 271 -10.10 -10.75 -9.50
N GLY A 272 -10.75 -9.61 -9.77
CA GLY A 272 -12.18 -9.64 -10.09
C GLY A 272 -12.63 -8.49 -10.97
N ALA A 273 -13.83 -8.60 -11.51
CA ALA A 273 -14.52 -7.51 -12.19
C ALA A 273 -15.04 -6.49 -11.15
N PRO A 274 -15.06 -5.19 -11.44
CA PRO A 274 -15.48 -4.16 -10.47
C PRO A 274 -16.89 -4.36 -9.91
N ASP A 275 -17.78 -4.96 -10.68
CA ASP A 275 -19.16 -5.29 -10.29
C ASP A 275 -19.26 -6.56 -9.41
N GLY A 276 -18.15 -7.27 -9.21
CA GLY A 276 -18.11 -8.50 -8.41
C GLY A 276 -18.67 -9.75 -9.07
N THR A 277 -19.15 -9.68 -10.32
CA THR A 277 -19.80 -10.80 -11.02
C THR A 277 -18.85 -11.92 -11.42
N ARG A 278 -17.57 -11.57 -11.65
CA ARG A 278 -16.51 -12.52 -11.99
C ARG A 278 -15.32 -12.31 -11.09
N THR A 279 -14.92 -13.35 -10.38
CA THR A 279 -13.75 -13.32 -9.49
C THR A 279 -12.92 -14.58 -9.63
N VAL A 280 -11.61 -14.45 -9.53
CA VAL A 280 -10.65 -15.57 -9.48
C VAL A 280 -9.75 -15.36 -8.29
N SER A 281 -9.63 -16.36 -7.42
CA SER A 281 -8.78 -16.32 -6.24
C SER A 281 -8.00 -17.62 -6.08
N GLY A 282 -6.91 -17.56 -5.35
CA GLY A 282 -6.10 -18.73 -5.04
C GLY A 282 -5.05 -18.43 -3.98
N GLU A 283 -4.40 -19.49 -3.54
CA GLU A 283 -3.29 -19.40 -2.60
C GLU A 283 -2.18 -20.39 -2.95
N ARG A 284 -0.94 -20.03 -2.58
CA ARG A 284 0.23 -20.90 -2.69
C ARG A 284 1.15 -20.65 -1.50
N SER A 285 1.98 -21.67 -1.19
CA SER A 285 3.00 -21.55 -0.15
C SER A 285 4.34 -22.06 -0.65
N ALA A 286 5.41 -21.35 -0.30
CA ALA A 286 6.80 -21.70 -0.63
C ALA A 286 7.73 -21.32 0.53
N PRO A 287 8.99 -21.76 0.51
CA PRO A 287 10.01 -21.23 1.41
C PRO A 287 10.10 -19.71 1.29
N ALA A 288 10.31 -19.01 2.41
CA ALA A 288 10.32 -17.55 2.42
C ALA A 288 11.42 -16.93 1.53
N ALA A 289 12.47 -17.68 1.22
CA ALA A 289 13.52 -17.28 0.28
C ALA A 289 13.04 -17.20 -1.18
N GLU A 290 11.92 -17.87 -1.52
CA GLU A 290 11.37 -17.97 -2.88
C GLU A 290 10.21 -16.97 -3.11
N ALA A 291 10.19 -15.87 -2.39
CA ALA A 291 9.06 -14.92 -2.37
C ALA A 291 8.63 -14.46 -3.76
N GLU A 292 9.57 -14.04 -4.62
CA GLU A 292 9.23 -13.58 -5.98
C GLU A 292 8.71 -14.70 -6.86
N ALA A 293 9.36 -15.87 -6.82
CA ALA A 293 8.91 -17.05 -7.57
C ALA A 293 7.51 -17.48 -7.15
N LEU A 294 7.19 -17.42 -5.86
CA LEU A 294 5.85 -17.69 -5.33
C LEU A 294 4.81 -16.72 -5.92
N GLY A 295 5.13 -15.41 -5.96
CA GLY A 295 4.26 -14.39 -6.55
C GLY A 295 3.97 -14.64 -8.03
N LEU A 296 5.02 -14.94 -8.80
CA LEU A 296 4.90 -15.25 -10.23
C LEU A 296 4.09 -16.53 -10.48
N ALA A 297 4.33 -17.59 -9.70
CA ALA A 297 3.63 -18.87 -9.83
C ALA A 297 2.13 -18.74 -9.51
N LEU A 298 1.76 -17.96 -8.49
CA LEU A 298 0.34 -17.70 -8.19
C LEU A 298 -0.32 -16.85 -9.28
N ALA A 299 0.38 -15.86 -9.81
CA ALA A 299 -0.13 -15.02 -10.89
C ALA A 299 -0.44 -15.84 -12.15
N GLU A 300 0.43 -16.78 -12.52
CA GLU A 300 0.22 -17.65 -13.67
C GLU A 300 -0.94 -18.63 -13.46
N ASP A 301 -1.07 -19.18 -12.25
CA ASP A 301 -2.23 -20.00 -11.87
C ASP A 301 -3.55 -19.23 -12.03
N LEU A 302 -3.65 -18.00 -11.48
CA LEU A 302 -4.88 -17.23 -11.62
C LEU A 302 -5.11 -16.78 -13.07
N ARG A 303 -4.05 -16.49 -13.84
CA ARG A 303 -4.13 -16.12 -15.24
C ARG A 303 -4.78 -17.25 -16.06
N SER A 304 -4.33 -18.50 -15.87
CA SER A 304 -4.87 -19.69 -16.55
C SER A 304 -6.31 -20.00 -16.15
N ARG A 305 -6.76 -19.50 -14.99
CA ARG A 305 -8.12 -19.69 -14.46
C ARG A 305 -9.08 -18.54 -14.77
N GLY A 306 -8.71 -17.63 -15.68
CA GLY A 306 -9.57 -16.58 -16.20
C GLY A 306 -9.25 -15.17 -15.72
N ALA A 307 -8.22 -14.96 -14.89
CA ALA A 307 -7.82 -13.60 -14.49
C ALA A 307 -7.39 -12.76 -15.70
N ALA A 308 -6.78 -13.37 -16.74
CA ALA A 308 -6.40 -12.69 -17.97
C ALA A 308 -7.59 -12.02 -18.66
N GLU A 309 -8.71 -12.73 -18.78
CA GLU A 309 -9.94 -12.21 -19.43
C GLU A 309 -10.55 -11.07 -18.61
N ILE A 310 -10.60 -11.22 -17.26
CA ILE A 310 -11.10 -10.14 -16.39
C ILE A 310 -10.28 -8.88 -16.57
N LEU A 311 -8.95 -9.01 -16.62
CA LEU A 311 -8.03 -7.88 -16.77
C LEU A 311 -8.07 -7.23 -18.15
N ALA A 312 -8.30 -8.02 -19.22
CA ALA A 312 -8.45 -7.51 -20.58
C ALA A 312 -9.66 -6.59 -20.70
N ASN A 313 -10.80 -7.01 -20.15
CA ASN A 313 -12.07 -6.25 -20.18
C ASN A 313 -12.03 -4.93 -19.38
N LEU A 314 -10.98 -4.66 -18.62
CA LEU A 314 -10.79 -3.40 -17.89
C LEU A 314 -9.99 -2.36 -18.68
N ARG A 315 -9.44 -2.75 -19.84
CA ARG A 315 -8.60 -1.88 -20.70
C ARG A 315 -9.40 -1.23 -21.81
N ASP A 316 -10.57 -1.75 -22.08
CA ASP A 316 -11.57 -1.22 -23.02
C ASP A 316 -12.52 -0.24 -22.29
#